data_cf9a8dc77106059bfe128b5fb9f2e0e7
#
_entry.id   cf9a8dc77106059bfe128b5fb9f2e0e7
#
_cell.length_a   1.000
_cell.length_b   1.000
_cell.length_c   1.000
_cell.angle_alpha   90.00
_cell.angle_beta   90.00
_cell.angle_gamma   90.00
#
_symmetry.space_group_name_H-M   'P 1'
#
loop_
_entity.id
_entity.type
_entity.pdbx_description
1 polymer ?
#
loop_
_entity_poly.entity_id
_entity_poly.type
_entity_poly.pdbx_seq_one_letter_code
_entity_poly.pdbx_strand_id
1 'polypeptide(L)'
;MKKIMVIDGGPRKTMNTAALLEKVAEGIASAGKDIEVKHLRLYDLNYKGCMSCMACKLKGKTSNVCKFRDALTPILEEVSVADGLVMGSPIYFGEVTAQLRAFLERLEFPWLSYNDYSMTAPKRMPVVLCYTMNATPQQSQGIYQNMAMMEQLLATALSQPEHADAYYTYQVKNYDRYELAAYPEATKRQWREAHWEQDLQGAFDTGRRMAEKISE
;
A
#
# COMPACT_ATOMS: atom_id res chain seq x y z
N MET A 1 -17.49 -7.07 14.06
CA MET A 1 -16.47 -6.01 13.95
C MET A 1 -15.70 -6.26 12.65
N LYS A 2 -15.70 -5.30 11.76
CA LYS A 2 -14.96 -5.34 10.47
C LYS A 2 -13.47 -5.09 10.74
N LYS A 3 -12.58 -5.67 9.92
CA LYS A 3 -11.14 -5.51 10.09
C LYS A 3 -10.48 -4.93 8.85
N ILE A 4 -9.77 -3.83 9.01
CA ILE A 4 -8.99 -3.21 7.94
C ILE A 4 -7.51 -3.32 8.29
N MET A 5 -6.73 -3.83 7.33
CA MET A 5 -5.28 -3.90 7.44
C MET A 5 -4.64 -2.69 6.78
N VAL A 6 -3.81 -1.97 7.52
CA VAL A 6 -3.00 -0.84 7.03
C VAL A 6 -1.54 -1.27 6.99
N ILE A 7 -1.01 -1.43 5.79
CA ILE A 7 0.33 -1.94 5.51
C ILE A 7 1.26 -0.79 5.11
N ASP A 8 2.19 -0.44 5.98
CA ASP A 8 3.21 0.57 5.72
C ASP A 8 4.46 -0.08 5.09
N GLY A 9 4.63 0.13 3.79
CA GLY A 9 5.83 -0.24 3.03
C GLY A 9 6.92 0.84 3.06
N GLY A 10 6.77 1.90 3.85
CA GLY A 10 7.77 2.95 3.99
C GLY A 10 8.85 2.64 5.03
N PRO A 11 10.14 3.00 4.77
CA PRO A 11 11.23 2.76 5.73
C PRO A 11 11.20 3.70 6.95
N ARG A 12 10.49 4.82 6.85
CA ARG A 12 10.54 5.90 7.84
C ARG A 12 9.25 6.00 8.64
N LYS A 13 9.35 5.84 9.97
CA LYS A 13 8.20 5.82 10.90
C LYS A 13 7.35 7.09 10.94
N THR A 14 7.92 8.25 10.59
CA THR A 14 7.29 9.56 10.80
C THR A 14 7.47 10.49 9.60
N MET A 15 7.39 9.96 8.37
CA MET A 15 7.51 10.75 7.15
C MET A 15 6.21 10.67 6.32
N ASN A 16 6.26 11.16 5.11
CA ASN A 16 5.08 11.44 4.28
C ASN A 16 4.13 10.23 4.14
N THR A 17 4.65 9.05 3.81
CA THR A 17 3.83 7.83 3.65
C THR A 17 3.10 7.45 4.95
N ALA A 18 3.82 7.47 6.08
CA ALA A 18 3.21 7.18 7.38
C ALA A 18 2.12 8.21 7.74
N ALA A 19 2.33 9.49 7.40
CA ALA A 19 1.33 10.53 7.65
C ALA A 19 0.06 10.35 6.80
N LEU A 20 0.19 9.98 5.52
CA LEU A 20 -0.97 9.65 4.68
C LEU A 20 -1.73 8.44 5.21
N LEU A 21 -1.01 7.35 5.54
CA LEU A 21 -1.61 6.14 6.09
C LEU A 21 -2.36 6.40 7.40
N GLU A 22 -1.80 7.26 8.26
CA GLU A 22 -2.47 7.67 9.50
C GLU A 22 -3.77 8.43 9.21
N LYS A 23 -3.77 9.35 8.22
CA LYS A 23 -4.98 10.08 7.82
C LYS A 23 -6.04 9.18 7.21
N VAL A 24 -5.66 8.19 6.39
CA VAL A 24 -6.60 7.16 5.92
C VAL A 24 -7.20 6.42 7.11
N ALA A 25 -6.38 6.00 8.08
CA ALA A 25 -6.86 5.30 9.27
C ALA A 25 -7.80 6.15 10.15
N GLU A 26 -7.47 7.45 10.34
CA GLU A 26 -8.36 8.40 11.01
C GLU A 26 -9.71 8.53 10.28
N GLY A 27 -9.69 8.60 8.95
CA GLY A 27 -10.90 8.63 8.12
C GLY A 27 -11.76 7.38 8.29
N ILE A 28 -11.13 6.20 8.29
CA ILE A 28 -11.80 4.92 8.56
C ILE A 28 -12.45 4.93 9.95
N ALA A 29 -11.70 5.31 10.97
CA ALA A 29 -12.18 5.33 12.36
C ALA A 29 -13.32 6.33 12.57
N SER A 30 -13.39 7.40 11.78
CA SER A 30 -14.46 8.41 11.87
C SER A 30 -15.83 7.91 11.40
N ALA A 31 -15.87 6.85 10.59
CA ALA A 31 -17.11 6.33 10.00
C ALA A 31 -17.89 5.37 10.91
N GLY A 32 -17.28 4.86 12.00
CA GLY A 32 -18.00 4.02 12.96
C GLY A 32 -17.11 3.29 13.96
N LYS A 33 -17.74 2.76 15.04
CA LYS A 33 -17.02 2.08 16.13
C LYS A 33 -16.83 0.58 15.90
N ASP A 34 -17.42 0.01 14.86
CA ASP A 34 -17.39 -1.43 14.60
C ASP A 34 -16.30 -1.85 13.61
N ILE A 35 -15.30 -0.98 13.43
CA ILE A 35 -14.15 -1.23 12.53
C ILE A 35 -12.87 -1.24 13.35
N GLU A 36 -12.15 -2.36 13.30
CA GLU A 36 -10.78 -2.49 13.80
C GLU A 36 -9.80 -2.09 12.70
N VAL A 37 -8.92 -1.14 12.97
CA VAL A 37 -7.82 -0.76 12.08
C VAL A 37 -6.52 -1.30 12.64
N LYS A 38 -5.88 -2.22 11.93
CA LYS A 38 -4.60 -2.81 12.32
C LYS A 38 -3.46 -2.27 11.46
N HIS A 39 -2.55 -1.54 12.08
CA HIS A 39 -1.34 -1.03 11.43
C HIS A 39 -0.21 -2.05 11.48
N LEU A 40 0.49 -2.22 10.37
CA LEU A 40 1.68 -3.04 10.24
C LEU A 40 2.73 -2.33 9.40
N ARG A 41 3.97 -2.31 9.89
CA ARG A 41 5.12 -1.81 9.14
C ARG A 41 5.96 -2.97 8.62
N LEU A 42 6.13 -3.03 7.30
CA LEU A 42 6.90 -4.12 6.66
C LEU A 42 8.39 -4.08 7.01
N TYR A 43 8.95 -2.89 7.25
CA TYR A 43 10.35 -2.72 7.65
C TYR A 43 10.67 -3.19 9.07
N ASP A 44 9.66 -3.47 9.90
CA ASP A 44 9.86 -4.05 11.23
C ASP A 44 9.85 -5.61 11.18
N LEU A 45 9.61 -6.21 10.02
CA LEU A 45 9.57 -7.66 9.80
C LEU A 45 10.80 -8.17 9.08
N ASN A 46 11.26 -9.36 9.45
CA ASN A 46 12.26 -10.10 8.70
C ASN A 46 11.58 -11.15 7.82
N TYR A 47 11.47 -10.87 6.52
CA TYR A 47 10.84 -11.77 5.55
C TYR A 47 11.45 -11.63 4.16
N LYS A 48 11.08 -12.54 3.27
CA LYS A 48 11.53 -12.57 1.87
C LYS A 48 10.33 -12.49 0.92
N GLY A 49 10.58 -12.08 -0.31
CA GLY A 49 9.62 -12.18 -1.42
C GLY A 49 9.30 -13.63 -1.78
N CYS A 50 8.61 -13.83 -2.87
CA CYS A 50 8.23 -15.17 -3.32
C CYS A 50 9.48 -15.99 -3.68
N MET A 51 9.65 -17.14 -3.03
CA MET A 51 10.78 -18.05 -3.24
C MET A 51 10.54 -19.04 -4.41
N SER A 52 9.47 -18.88 -5.15
CA SER A 52 9.06 -19.80 -6.25
C SER A 52 9.04 -21.27 -5.85
N CYS A 53 8.73 -21.57 -4.60
CA CYS A 53 8.70 -22.94 -4.07
C CYS A 53 7.49 -23.76 -4.56
N MET A 54 6.55 -23.13 -5.23
CA MET A 54 5.31 -23.70 -5.80
C MET A 54 4.40 -24.43 -4.79
N ALA A 55 4.65 -24.31 -3.49
CA ALA A 55 3.87 -25.01 -2.46
C ALA A 55 2.39 -24.59 -2.41
N CYS A 56 2.08 -23.34 -2.80
CA CYS A 56 0.70 -22.86 -2.95
C CYS A 56 -0.02 -23.40 -4.20
N LYS A 57 0.70 -24.05 -5.12
CA LYS A 57 0.19 -24.61 -6.38
C LYS A 57 0.15 -26.13 -6.41
N LEU A 58 0.47 -26.81 -5.30
CA LEU A 58 0.49 -28.27 -5.26
C LEU A 58 -0.88 -28.86 -5.59
N LYS A 59 -0.92 -29.83 -6.51
CA LYS A 59 -2.14 -30.52 -6.94
C LYS A 59 -2.85 -31.16 -5.74
N GLY A 60 -4.13 -30.86 -5.58
CA GLY A 60 -4.94 -31.32 -4.44
C GLY A 60 -4.63 -30.66 -3.10
N LYS A 61 -3.68 -29.70 -3.06
CA LYS A 61 -3.28 -28.94 -1.86
C LYS A 61 -3.07 -27.46 -2.16
N THR A 62 -3.73 -26.94 -3.19
CA THR A 62 -3.69 -25.51 -3.53
C THR A 62 -4.09 -24.64 -2.34
N SER A 63 -3.52 -23.46 -2.26
CA SER A 63 -3.78 -22.52 -1.16
C SER A 63 -3.76 -21.10 -1.69
N ASN A 64 -4.74 -20.32 -1.28
CA ASN A 64 -4.81 -18.88 -1.56
C ASN A 64 -3.95 -18.04 -0.57
N VAL A 65 -3.20 -18.69 0.31
CA VAL A 65 -2.22 -18.05 1.21
C VAL A 65 -0.87 -18.69 1.01
N CYS A 66 0.19 -17.89 0.98
CA CYS A 66 1.56 -18.36 0.80
C CYS A 66 1.96 -19.39 1.87
N LYS A 67 2.53 -20.53 1.45
CA LYS A 67 2.94 -21.62 2.35
C LYS A 67 4.36 -21.47 2.89
N PHE A 68 5.17 -20.56 2.37
CA PHE A 68 6.49 -20.26 2.90
C PHE A 68 6.37 -19.60 4.28
N ARG A 69 7.05 -20.17 5.30
CA ARG A 69 6.92 -19.75 6.70
C ARG A 69 8.02 -18.77 7.11
N ASP A 70 7.63 -17.57 7.51
CA ASP A 70 8.46 -16.53 8.10
C ASP A 70 7.59 -15.51 8.85
N ALA A 71 8.15 -14.35 9.22
CA ALA A 71 7.43 -13.29 9.93
C ALA A 71 6.23 -12.71 9.15
N LEU A 72 6.18 -12.87 7.81
CA LEU A 72 5.08 -12.40 7.00
C LEU A 72 3.86 -13.34 7.01
N THR A 73 4.06 -14.61 7.35
CA THR A 73 2.99 -15.64 7.29
C THR A 73 1.72 -15.25 8.04
N PRO A 74 1.77 -14.88 9.33
CA PRO A 74 0.55 -14.53 10.07
C PRO A 74 -0.14 -13.29 9.49
N ILE A 75 0.63 -12.38 8.89
CA ILE A 75 0.08 -11.17 8.27
C ILE A 75 -0.71 -11.50 6.99
N LEU A 76 -0.18 -12.39 6.15
CA LEU A 76 -0.88 -12.86 4.96
C LEU A 76 -2.17 -13.62 5.31
N GLU A 77 -2.14 -14.41 6.39
CA GLU A 77 -3.32 -15.08 6.93
C GLU A 77 -4.37 -14.06 7.39
N GLU A 78 -3.98 -13.00 8.10
CA GLU A 78 -4.89 -11.93 8.53
C GLU A 78 -5.45 -11.13 7.34
N VAL A 79 -4.62 -10.76 6.37
CA VAL A 79 -5.07 -10.05 5.15
C VAL A 79 -6.07 -10.89 4.37
N SER A 80 -5.89 -12.22 4.34
CA SER A 80 -6.79 -13.12 3.60
C SER A 80 -8.24 -13.12 4.08
N VAL A 81 -8.49 -12.69 5.31
CA VAL A 81 -9.83 -12.63 5.94
C VAL A 81 -10.27 -11.19 6.27
N ALA A 82 -9.45 -10.20 5.96
CA ALA A 82 -9.75 -8.79 6.22
C ALA A 82 -10.95 -8.29 5.40
N ASP A 83 -11.54 -7.19 5.85
CA ASP A 83 -12.65 -6.50 5.17
C ASP A 83 -12.14 -5.36 4.28
N GLY A 84 -10.90 -4.92 4.45
CA GLY A 84 -10.29 -3.88 3.65
C GLY A 84 -8.76 -3.89 3.77
N LEU A 85 -8.09 -3.39 2.73
CA LEU A 85 -6.63 -3.34 2.63
C LEU A 85 -6.16 -1.94 2.21
N VAL A 86 -5.39 -1.31 3.08
CA VAL A 86 -4.70 -0.04 2.80
C VAL A 86 -3.21 -0.33 2.70
N MET A 87 -2.55 0.12 1.65
CA MET A 87 -1.10 -0.05 1.47
C MET A 87 -0.44 1.26 1.12
N GLY A 88 0.67 1.59 1.79
CA GLY A 88 1.44 2.80 1.51
C GLY A 88 2.89 2.52 1.16
N SER A 89 3.42 3.31 0.24
CA SER A 89 4.82 3.24 -0.16
C SER A 89 5.36 4.59 -0.63
N PRO A 90 6.57 4.98 -0.25
CA PRO A 90 7.30 5.93 -1.07
C PRO A 90 7.69 5.28 -2.40
N ILE A 91 7.73 6.07 -3.47
CA ILE A 91 8.12 5.60 -4.79
C ILE A 91 9.62 5.77 -4.99
N TYR A 92 10.31 4.68 -5.29
CA TYR A 92 11.74 4.61 -5.57
C TYR A 92 11.97 4.09 -6.98
N PHE A 93 12.63 4.89 -7.85
CA PHE A 93 12.92 4.54 -9.24
C PHE A 93 11.67 4.13 -10.06
N GLY A 94 10.52 4.75 -9.75
CA GLY A 94 9.26 4.51 -10.45
C GLY A 94 8.48 3.29 -9.96
N GLU A 95 8.88 2.68 -8.82
CA GLU A 95 8.27 1.50 -8.23
C GLU A 95 8.04 1.67 -6.72
N VAL A 96 7.19 0.84 -6.14
CA VAL A 96 7.06 0.71 -4.69
C VAL A 96 8.35 0.20 -4.05
N THR A 97 8.48 0.32 -2.74
CA THR A 97 9.67 -0.21 -2.03
C THR A 97 9.82 -1.71 -2.22
N ALA A 98 11.06 -2.20 -2.13
CA ALA A 98 11.37 -3.63 -2.21
C ALA A 98 10.58 -4.46 -1.17
N GLN A 99 10.37 -3.91 0.04
CA GLN A 99 9.55 -4.56 1.06
C GLN A 99 8.11 -4.69 0.63
N LEU A 100 7.47 -3.62 0.14
CA LEU A 100 6.09 -3.73 -0.33
C LEU A 100 5.99 -4.66 -1.55
N ARG A 101 6.96 -4.63 -2.48
CA ARG A 101 6.99 -5.55 -3.62
C ARG A 101 7.09 -7.01 -3.16
N ALA A 102 7.98 -7.32 -2.22
CA ALA A 102 8.12 -8.66 -1.65
C ALA A 102 6.84 -9.13 -0.93
N PHE A 103 6.12 -8.23 -0.27
CA PHE A 103 4.81 -8.50 0.32
C PHE A 103 3.79 -8.83 -0.78
N LEU A 104 3.67 -8.01 -1.82
CA LEU A 104 2.73 -8.21 -2.92
C LEU A 104 2.97 -9.52 -3.68
N GLU A 105 4.22 -9.87 -3.96
CA GLU A 105 4.56 -11.17 -4.56
C GLU A 105 4.00 -12.35 -3.76
N ARG A 106 4.10 -12.27 -2.43
CA ARG A 106 3.63 -13.32 -1.51
C ARG A 106 2.12 -13.29 -1.30
N LEU A 107 1.48 -12.12 -1.47
CA LEU A 107 0.05 -11.94 -1.39
C LEU A 107 -0.65 -12.45 -2.67
N GLU A 108 -0.20 -11.99 -3.83
CA GLU A 108 -0.89 -12.18 -5.11
C GLU A 108 -0.57 -13.53 -5.78
N PHE A 109 0.68 -14.03 -5.69
CA PHE A 109 1.06 -15.25 -6.37
C PHE A 109 0.20 -16.47 -5.99
N PRO A 110 -0.20 -16.68 -4.72
CA PRO A 110 -1.15 -17.73 -4.39
C PRO A 110 -2.52 -17.63 -5.07
N TRP A 111 -2.97 -16.41 -5.39
CA TRP A 111 -4.27 -16.15 -6.01
C TRP A 111 -4.31 -16.43 -7.51
N LEU A 112 -3.16 -16.38 -8.20
CA LEU A 112 -3.05 -16.68 -9.62
C LEU A 112 -3.22 -18.18 -9.87
N SER A 113 -4.19 -18.58 -10.67
CA SER A 113 -4.34 -19.96 -11.17
C SER A 113 -3.44 -20.19 -12.39
N TYR A 114 -2.64 -21.26 -12.36
CA TYR A 114 -1.85 -21.68 -13.53
C TYR A 114 -2.61 -22.59 -14.49
N ASN A 115 -3.88 -22.91 -14.20
CA ASN A 115 -4.71 -23.70 -15.11
C ASN A 115 -5.37 -22.81 -16.16
N ASP A 116 -5.76 -21.58 -15.80
CA ASP A 116 -6.56 -20.69 -16.63
C ASP A 116 -6.19 -19.19 -16.49
N TYR A 117 -5.13 -18.89 -15.74
CA TYR A 117 -4.67 -17.54 -15.41
C TYR A 117 -5.71 -16.65 -14.68
N SER A 118 -6.74 -17.25 -14.11
CA SER A 118 -7.66 -16.49 -13.24
C SER A 118 -6.97 -16.03 -11.95
N MET A 119 -7.45 -14.90 -11.42
CA MET A 119 -7.02 -14.32 -10.14
C MET A 119 -8.17 -14.41 -9.15
N THR A 120 -7.98 -15.16 -8.06
CA THR A 120 -9.03 -15.37 -7.05
C THR A 120 -8.46 -15.22 -5.64
N ALA A 121 -8.72 -14.07 -5.03
CA ALA A 121 -8.44 -13.85 -3.61
C ALA A 121 -9.43 -14.65 -2.74
N PRO A 122 -9.06 -15.01 -1.50
CA PRO A 122 -9.97 -15.67 -0.55
C PRO A 122 -11.23 -14.85 -0.27
N LYS A 123 -11.11 -13.53 -0.29
CA LYS A 123 -12.19 -12.58 -0.06
C LYS A 123 -11.93 -11.32 -0.87
N ARG A 124 -12.94 -10.83 -1.59
CA ARG A 124 -12.89 -9.52 -2.23
C ARG A 124 -13.09 -8.43 -1.18
N MET A 125 -12.31 -7.35 -1.31
CA MET A 125 -12.36 -6.23 -0.38
C MET A 125 -11.94 -4.93 -1.08
N PRO A 126 -12.36 -3.75 -0.60
CA PRO A 126 -11.86 -2.48 -1.08
C PRO A 126 -10.37 -2.32 -0.77
N VAL A 127 -9.66 -1.66 -1.70
CA VAL A 127 -8.23 -1.38 -1.61
C VAL A 127 -7.98 0.12 -1.70
N VAL A 128 -7.10 0.63 -0.84
CA VAL A 128 -6.55 1.99 -0.92
C VAL A 128 -5.04 1.92 -1.06
N LEU A 129 -4.48 2.67 -2.01
CA LEU A 129 -3.05 2.83 -2.21
C LEU A 129 -2.64 4.27 -1.85
N CYS A 130 -1.55 4.41 -1.10
CA CYS A 130 -1.00 5.69 -0.67
C CYS A 130 0.44 5.81 -1.19
N TYR A 131 0.65 6.55 -2.26
CA TYR A 131 1.99 6.76 -2.80
C TYR A 131 2.52 8.14 -2.47
N THR A 132 3.77 8.19 -2.01
CA THR A 132 4.47 9.45 -1.81
C THR A 132 5.70 9.50 -2.70
N MET A 133 5.87 10.58 -3.42
CA MET A 133 6.92 10.64 -4.44
C MET A 133 7.57 12.02 -4.54
N ASN A 134 8.80 12.01 -5.04
CA ASN A 134 9.53 13.23 -5.36
C ASN A 134 9.11 13.84 -6.70
N ALA A 135 8.42 13.07 -7.54
CA ALA A 135 7.87 13.51 -8.81
C ALA A 135 6.69 14.48 -8.62
N THR A 136 6.53 15.44 -9.53
CA THR A 136 5.32 16.24 -9.66
C THR A 136 4.19 15.41 -10.30
N PRO A 137 2.92 15.85 -10.27
CA PRO A 137 1.83 15.16 -10.96
C PRO A 137 2.11 14.89 -12.45
N GLN A 138 2.74 15.83 -13.14
CA GLN A 138 3.09 15.67 -14.57
C GLN A 138 4.15 14.60 -14.78
N GLN A 139 5.12 14.49 -13.88
CA GLN A 139 6.20 13.49 -13.94
C GLN A 139 5.73 12.09 -13.50
N SER A 140 4.64 12.00 -12.76
CA SER A 140 4.16 10.73 -12.19
C SER A 140 3.48 9.80 -13.19
N GLN A 141 3.12 10.28 -14.39
CA GLN A 141 2.42 9.46 -15.40
C GLN A 141 3.20 8.18 -15.77
N GLY A 142 4.52 8.28 -15.96
CA GLY A 142 5.38 7.11 -16.21
C GLY A 142 5.47 6.16 -15.01
N ILE A 143 5.37 6.69 -13.79
CA ILE A 143 5.36 5.89 -12.55
C ILE A 143 4.10 5.02 -12.51
N TYR A 144 2.92 5.59 -12.75
CA TYR A 144 1.67 4.83 -12.79
C TYR A 144 1.65 3.80 -13.91
N GLN A 145 2.25 4.11 -15.06
CA GLN A 145 2.39 3.13 -16.16
C GLN A 145 3.25 1.92 -15.73
N ASN A 146 4.34 2.15 -15.01
CA ASN A 146 5.17 1.06 -14.49
C ASN A 146 4.40 0.18 -13.48
N MET A 147 3.57 0.76 -12.64
CA MET A 147 2.83 0.05 -11.61
C MET A 147 1.48 -0.52 -12.10
N ALA A 148 1.06 -0.18 -13.30
CA ALA A 148 -0.28 -0.54 -13.83
C ALA A 148 -0.57 -2.04 -13.78
N MET A 149 0.40 -2.91 -14.06
CA MET A 149 0.20 -4.36 -14.00
C MET A 149 -0.06 -4.84 -12.57
N MET A 150 0.68 -4.35 -11.60
CA MET A 150 0.49 -4.68 -10.18
C MET A 150 -0.91 -4.24 -9.71
N GLU A 151 -1.30 -3.01 -10.02
CA GLU A 151 -2.62 -2.49 -9.66
C GLU A 151 -3.76 -3.23 -10.37
N GLN A 152 -3.55 -3.65 -11.62
CA GLN A 152 -4.52 -4.45 -12.37
C GLN A 152 -4.72 -5.85 -11.73
N LEU A 153 -3.66 -6.47 -11.19
CA LEU A 153 -3.78 -7.74 -10.46
C LEU A 153 -4.60 -7.56 -9.17
N LEU A 154 -4.34 -6.50 -8.42
CA LEU A 154 -5.14 -6.15 -7.23
C LEU A 154 -6.60 -5.87 -7.61
N ALA A 155 -6.85 -5.09 -8.66
CA ALA A 155 -8.19 -4.78 -9.15
C ALA A 155 -8.96 -6.06 -9.53
N THR A 156 -8.30 -7.00 -10.20
CA THR A 156 -8.90 -8.27 -10.62
C THR A 156 -9.24 -9.16 -9.42
N ALA A 157 -8.30 -9.28 -8.47
CA ALA A 157 -8.47 -10.17 -7.32
C ALA A 157 -9.36 -9.58 -6.22
N LEU A 158 -9.27 -8.28 -5.96
CA LEU A 158 -9.92 -7.61 -4.83
C LEU A 158 -10.95 -6.56 -5.31
N SER A 159 -10.52 -5.37 -5.61
CA SER A 159 -11.30 -4.26 -6.19
C SER A 159 -10.38 -3.26 -6.86
N GLN A 160 -10.90 -2.41 -7.74
CA GLN A 160 -10.16 -1.28 -8.27
C GLN A 160 -9.64 -0.42 -7.11
N PRO A 161 -8.31 -0.24 -6.97
CA PRO A 161 -7.76 0.58 -5.90
C PRO A 161 -8.22 2.05 -6.00
N GLU A 162 -8.50 2.66 -4.85
CA GLU A 162 -8.56 4.12 -4.72
C GLU A 162 -7.18 4.64 -4.31
N HIS A 163 -6.83 5.84 -4.75
CA HIS A 163 -5.55 6.47 -4.45
C HIS A 163 -5.69 7.62 -3.45
N ALA A 164 -4.73 7.71 -2.55
CA ALA A 164 -4.49 8.84 -1.67
C ALA A 164 -3.00 9.19 -1.75
N ASP A 165 -2.60 9.91 -2.79
CA ASP A 165 -1.21 10.13 -3.15
C ASP A 165 -0.75 11.55 -2.78
N ALA A 166 0.56 11.71 -2.54
CA ALA A 166 1.19 13.02 -2.37
C ALA A 166 2.43 13.15 -3.25
N TYR A 167 2.50 14.26 -3.95
CA TYR A 167 3.53 14.56 -4.93
C TYR A 167 4.54 15.56 -4.41
N TYR A 168 5.72 15.54 -5.01
CA TYR A 168 6.82 16.48 -4.74
C TYR A 168 7.11 16.63 -3.24
N THR A 169 6.99 15.53 -2.50
CA THR A 169 7.09 15.50 -1.04
C THR A 169 8.50 15.79 -0.53
N TYR A 170 8.63 16.23 0.72
CA TYR A 170 9.91 16.37 1.40
C TYR A 170 10.63 15.04 1.51
N GLN A 171 11.94 15.04 1.20
CA GLN A 171 12.81 13.86 1.31
C GLN A 171 13.52 13.78 2.65
N VAL A 172 13.82 14.92 3.25
CA VAL A 172 14.55 15.01 4.52
C VAL A 172 13.99 16.17 5.36
N LYS A 173 14.25 16.15 6.68
CA LYS A 173 13.83 17.23 7.59
C LYS A 173 14.77 18.43 7.56
N ASN A 174 16.04 18.26 7.22
CA ASN A 174 17.05 19.30 7.15
C ASN A 174 17.84 19.12 5.86
N TYR A 175 17.62 19.99 4.89
CA TYR A 175 18.22 19.94 3.56
C TYR A 175 19.70 20.35 3.55
N ASP A 176 20.15 21.20 4.46
CA ASP A 176 21.55 21.64 4.53
C ASP A 176 22.55 20.51 4.80
N ARG A 177 22.06 19.37 5.26
CA ARG A 177 22.89 18.20 5.58
C ARG A 177 23.11 17.25 4.41
N TYR A 178 22.50 17.52 3.25
CA TYR A 178 22.48 16.57 2.14
C TYR A 178 22.74 17.25 0.79
N GLU A 179 23.39 16.54 -0.10
CA GLU A 179 23.59 16.95 -1.50
C GLU A 179 22.28 16.77 -2.29
N LEU A 180 21.44 17.82 -2.32
CA LEU A 180 20.10 17.80 -2.91
C LEU A 180 19.87 18.98 -3.87
N ALA A 181 20.90 19.47 -4.55
CA ALA A 181 20.84 20.67 -5.40
C ALA A 181 19.76 20.61 -6.49
N ALA A 182 19.45 19.40 -7.02
CA ALA A 182 18.38 19.22 -7.99
C ALA A 182 16.96 19.39 -7.42
N TYR A 183 16.84 19.44 -6.09
CA TYR A 183 15.56 19.57 -5.37
C TYR A 183 15.65 20.62 -4.27
N PRO A 184 15.71 21.92 -4.62
CA PRO A 184 15.89 23.00 -3.64
C PRO A 184 14.78 22.99 -2.59
N GLU A 185 15.16 23.16 -1.32
CA GLU A 185 14.19 23.17 -0.21
C GLU A 185 13.09 24.22 -0.39
N ALA A 186 13.45 25.41 -0.91
CA ALA A 186 12.49 26.50 -1.10
C ALA A 186 11.30 26.10 -1.99
N THR A 187 11.56 25.39 -3.11
CA THR A 187 10.50 24.91 -4.01
C THR A 187 9.67 23.80 -3.37
N LYS A 188 10.33 22.93 -2.59
CA LYS A 188 9.64 21.88 -1.82
C LYS A 188 8.73 22.46 -0.74
N ARG A 189 9.20 23.50 -0.07
CA ARG A 189 8.43 24.22 0.96
C ARG A 189 7.20 24.85 0.35
N GLN A 190 7.35 25.62 -0.71
CA GLN A 190 6.23 26.26 -1.42
C GLN A 190 5.19 25.23 -1.87
N TRP A 191 5.63 24.10 -2.45
CA TRP A 191 4.72 23.04 -2.85
C TRP A 191 3.97 22.46 -1.64
N ARG A 192 4.69 22.16 -0.55
CA ARG A 192 4.10 21.60 0.66
C ARG A 192 3.06 22.52 1.28
N GLU A 193 3.37 23.80 1.39
CA GLU A 193 2.44 24.81 1.91
C GLU A 193 1.15 24.91 1.09
N ALA A 194 1.25 24.70 -0.23
CA ALA A 194 0.11 24.78 -1.13
C ALA A 194 -0.75 23.48 -1.16
N HIS A 195 -0.17 22.29 -0.92
CA HIS A 195 -0.84 21.02 -1.25
C HIS A 195 -0.97 20.05 -0.07
N TRP A 196 -0.06 20.08 0.92
CA TRP A 196 0.04 19.01 1.92
C TRP A 196 -1.24 18.83 2.76
N GLU A 197 -1.89 19.91 3.15
CA GLU A 197 -3.14 19.83 3.91
C GLU A 197 -4.28 19.24 3.06
N GLN A 198 -4.30 19.54 1.76
CA GLN A 198 -5.25 18.94 0.83
C GLN A 198 -4.98 17.45 0.60
N ASP A 199 -3.70 17.05 0.49
CA ASP A 199 -3.30 15.64 0.36
C ASP A 199 -3.73 14.86 1.61
N LEU A 200 -3.51 15.41 2.81
CA LEU A 200 -3.95 14.81 4.08
C LEU A 200 -5.47 14.72 4.19
N GLN A 201 -6.19 15.76 3.79
CA GLN A 201 -7.66 15.74 3.78
C GLN A 201 -8.20 14.71 2.77
N GLY A 202 -7.60 14.65 1.56
CA GLY A 202 -7.94 13.64 0.56
C GLY A 202 -7.72 12.21 1.07
N ALA A 203 -6.63 11.97 1.81
CA ALA A 203 -6.35 10.70 2.45
C ALA A 203 -7.41 10.34 3.52
N PHE A 204 -7.79 11.31 4.37
CA PHE A 204 -8.87 11.12 5.34
C PHE A 204 -10.19 10.78 4.66
N ASP A 205 -10.58 11.53 3.63
CA ASP A 205 -11.84 11.31 2.91
C ASP A 205 -11.86 9.95 2.18
N THR A 206 -10.71 9.51 1.66
CA THR A 206 -10.57 8.18 1.06
C THR A 206 -10.77 7.06 2.10
N GLY A 207 -10.20 7.22 3.29
CA GLY A 207 -10.43 6.29 4.40
C GLY A 207 -11.90 6.21 4.81
N ARG A 208 -12.57 7.35 4.92
CA ARG A 208 -14.00 7.43 5.25
C ARG A 208 -14.86 6.72 4.20
N ARG A 209 -14.62 6.97 2.90
CA ARG A 209 -15.33 6.27 1.81
C ARG A 209 -15.11 4.76 1.83
N MET A 210 -13.88 4.31 2.14
CA MET A 210 -13.59 2.89 2.30
C MET A 210 -14.43 2.26 3.40
N ALA A 211 -14.55 2.91 4.55
CA ALA A 211 -15.34 2.42 5.68
C ALA A 211 -16.84 2.38 5.36
N GLU A 212 -17.37 3.38 4.64
CA GLU A 212 -18.75 3.40 4.14
C GLU A 212 -19.05 2.17 3.26
N LYS A 213 -18.17 1.89 2.26
CA LYS A 213 -18.31 0.70 1.37
C LYS A 213 -18.26 -0.65 2.09
N ILE A 214 -17.55 -0.73 3.21
CA ILE A 214 -17.43 -1.97 4.00
C ILE A 214 -18.68 -2.18 4.87
N SER A 215 -19.39 -1.11 5.20
CA SER A 215 -20.57 -1.14 6.08
C SER A 215 -21.86 -1.45 5.34
N GLU A 216 -21.88 -1.31 4.01
CA GLU A 216 -22.94 -1.76 3.11
C GLU A 216 -22.96 -3.30 2.97
#